data_9acdead66b644d20731bc704d513f395
#
_entry.id   9acdead66b644d20731bc704d513f395
#
_cell.length_a   1.000
_cell.length_b   1.000
_cell.length_c   1.000
_cell.angle_alpha   90.00
_cell.angle_beta   90.00
_cell.angle_gamma   90.00
#
_symmetry.space_group_name_H-M   'P 1'
#
loop_
_entity.id
_entity.type
_entity.pdbx_description
1 polymer ?
#
loop_
_entity_poly.entity_id
_entity_poly.type
_entity_poly.pdbx_seq_one_letter_code
_entity_poly.pdbx_strand_id
1 'polypeptide(L)'
;MGDIDEDIHIEMHREADELGKFATHMMIHAPKTMTRDEAAAALGELLSVITKRCMDHGADLVGHVKAFLKASNGAMSASLIDLGKGPNITHDFGHEATFQDAELTLHVIVHGIWDPEVREQSLEAIETVFKKHGLNYEIIKDYYETEKGMAHHGG
;
A
#
# COMPACT_ATOMS: atom_id res chain seq x y z
N MET A 1 36.27 -1.45 21.41
CA MET A 1 35.58 -2.36 20.46
C MET A 1 34.09 -2.49 20.76
N GLY A 2 33.67 -2.42 22.01
CA GLY A 2 32.26 -2.42 22.38
C GLY A 2 31.47 -1.24 21.83
N ASP A 3 32.13 -0.10 21.64
CA ASP A 3 31.48 1.13 21.19
C ASP A 3 30.91 1.01 19.76
N ILE A 4 31.61 0.28 18.88
CA ILE A 4 31.16 0.12 17.48
C ILE A 4 29.92 -0.75 17.43
N ASP A 5 29.88 -1.82 18.23
CA ASP A 5 28.72 -2.71 18.29
C ASP A 5 27.50 -2.01 18.90
N GLU A 6 27.72 -1.17 19.91
CA GLU A 6 26.65 -0.37 20.52
C GLU A 6 26.11 0.66 19.52
N ASP A 7 26.97 1.32 18.77
CA ASP A 7 26.55 2.32 17.79
C ASP A 7 25.71 1.67 16.67
N ILE A 8 26.13 0.51 16.18
CA ILE A 8 25.38 -0.23 15.17
C ILE A 8 24.00 -0.65 15.74
N HIS A 9 23.97 -1.12 16.97
CA HIS A 9 22.73 -1.55 17.62
C HIS A 9 21.77 -0.38 17.79
N ILE A 10 22.24 0.77 18.22
CA ILE A 10 21.43 1.99 18.37
C ILE A 10 20.91 2.43 17.01
N GLU A 11 21.75 2.39 15.97
CA GLU A 11 21.38 2.76 14.61
C GLU A 11 20.25 1.86 14.08
N MET A 12 20.35 0.55 14.31
CA MET A 12 19.31 -0.40 13.91
C MET A 12 17.99 -0.13 14.61
N HIS A 13 18.00 0.19 15.91
CA HIS A 13 16.80 0.55 16.65
C HIS A 13 16.17 1.84 16.13
N ARG A 14 17.00 2.83 15.81
CA ARG A 14 16.55 4.10 15.27
C ARG A 14 15.86 3.92 13.93
N GLU A 15 16.46 3.11 13.04
CA GLU A 15 15.87 2.83 11.74
C GLU A 15 14.52 2.15 11.88
N ALA A 16 14.40 1.18 12.79
CA ALA A 16 13.14 0.50 13.04
C ALA A 16 12.06 1.46 13.57
N ASP A 17 12.45 2.39 14.46
CA ASP A 17 11.52 3.36 15.03
C ASP A 17 11.08 4.42 14.02
N GLU A 18 11.84 4.63 12.95
CA GLU A 18 11.52 5.61 11.90
C GLU A 18 10.67 5.04 10.77
N LEU A 19 10.28 3.76 10.85
CA LEU A 19 9.41 3.17 9.84
C LEU A 19 7.96 3.60 10.06
N GLY A 20 7.34 4.09 8.99
CA GLY A 20 5.91 4.37 8.96
C GLY A 20 5.18 3.26 8.21
N LYS A 21 4.05 2.83 8.76
CA LYS A 21 3.29 1.69 8.25
C LYS A 21 1.81 2.01 8.14
N PHE A 22 1.19 1.45 7.11
CA PHE A 22 -0.25 1.47 6.94
C PHE A 22 -0.69 0.21 6.22
N ALA A 23 -1.78 -0.38 6.65
CA ALA A 23 -2.37 -1.53 5.99
C ALA A 23 -3.89 -1.40 6.00
N THR A 24 -4.53 -1.81 4.92
CA THR A 24 -5.98 -1.76 4.82
C THR A 24 -6.50 -2.88 3.92
N HIS A 25 -7.76 -3.26 4.17
CA HIS A 25 -8.49 -4.21 3.36
C HIS A 25 -9.75 -3.52 2.87
N MET A 26 -10.01 -3.60 1.58
CA MET A 26 -11.16 -2.91 0.99
C MET A 26 -11.82 -3.76 -0.09
N MET A 27 -13.09 -3.46 -0.34
CA MET A 27 -13.82 -4.00 -1.48
C MET A 27 -13.82 -2.97 -2.58
N ILE A 28 -13.62 -3.42 -3.81
CA ILE A 28 -13.64 -2.57 -4.99
C ILE A 28 -14.79 -2.99 -5.89
N HIS A 29 -15.52 -2.01 -6.42
CA HIS A 29 -16.55 -2.24 -7.42
C HIS A 29 -16.29 -1.36 -8.65
N ALA A 30 -16.20 -1.99 -9.81
CA ALA A 30 -16.06 -1.30 -11.10
C ALA A 30 -17.45 -1.28 -11.76
N PRO A 31 -18.12 -0.11 -11.85
CA PRO A 31 -19.45 -0.02 -12.47
C PRO A 31 -19.44 -0.53 -13.92
N LYS A 32 -18.36 -0.24 -14.64
CA LYS A 32 -18.06 -0.87 -15.92
C LYS A 32 -17.07 -1.97 -15.63
N THR A 33 -17.21 -3.12 -16.30
CA THR A 33 -16.27 -4.21 -16.07
C THR A 33 -14.82 -3.75 -16.26
N MET A 34 -13.91 -4.36 -15.52
CA MET A 34 -12.50 -4.05 -15.55
C MET A 34 -11.75 -5.23 -16.15
N THR A 35 -10.85 -4.96 -17.09
CA THR A 35 -9.96 -5.96 -17.66
C THR A 35 -8.72 -6.12 -16.78
N ARG A 36 -7.96 -7.20 -16.96
CA ARG A 36 -6.71 -7.39 -16.23
C ARG A 36 -5.70 -6.28 -16.48
N ASP A 37 -5.65 -5.76 -17.71
CA ASP A 37 -4.73 -4.67 -18.07
C ASP A 37 -5.13 -3.36 -17.38
N GLU A 38 -6.42 -3.09 -17.33
CA GLU A 38 -6.93 -1.92 -16.60
C GLU A 38 -6.65 -2.05 -15.09
N ALA A 39 -6.80 -3.25 -14.54
CA ALA A 39 -6.49 -3.50 -13.13
C ALA A 39 -4.99 -3.30 -12.86
N ALA A 40 -4.14 -3.81 -13.74
CA ALA A 40 -2.69 -3.64 -13.62
C ALA A 40 -2.31 -2.16 -13.65
N ALA A 41 -2.89 -1.40 -14.57
CA ALA A 41 -2.65 0.04 -14.67
C ALA A 41 -3.09 0.78 -13.40
N ALA A 42 -4.27 0.46 -12.88
CA ALA A 42 -4.80 1.09 -11.67
C ALA A 42 -3.94 0.77 -10.44
N LEU A 43 -3.56 -0.50 -10.25
CA LEU A 43 -2.72 -0.90 -9.11
C LEU A 43 -1.33 -0.31 -9.20
N GLY A 44 -0.72 -0.34 -10.39
CA GLY A 44 0.60 0.25 -10.60
C GLY A 44 0.60 1.74 -10.28
N GLU A 45 -0.39 2.47 -10.77
CA GLU A 45 -0.53 3.89 -10.48
C GLU A 45 -0.75 4.14 -8.99
N LEU A 46 -1.59 3.32 -8.35
CA LEU A 46 -1.84 3.45 -6.92
C LEU A 46 -0.56 3.36 -6.11
N LEU A 47 0.24 2.33 -6.35
CA LEU A 47 1.50 2.15 -5.62
C LEU A 47 2.48 3.30 -5.89
N SER A 48 2.57 3.76 -7.13
CA SER A 48 3.46 4.86 -7.49
C SER A 48 3.01 6.18 -6.85
N VAL A 49 1.71 6.46 -6.84
CA VAL A 49 1.18 7.69 -6.25
C VAL A 49 1.35 7.68 -4.73
N ILE A 50 1.07 6.54 -4.07
CA ILE A 50 1.30 6.42 -2.62
C ILE A 50 2.76 6.71 -2.30
N THR A 51 3.68 6.06 -3.00
CA THR A 51 5.11 6.21 -2.76
C THR A 51 5.56 7.64 -2.96
N LYS A 52 5.17 8.25 -4.07
CA LYS A 52 5.54 9.63 -4.36
C LYS A 52 5.00 10.59 -3.30
N ARG A 53 3.74 10.43 -2.91
CA ARG A 53 3.14 11.27 -1.88
C ARG A 53 3.87 11.16 -0.55
N CYS A 54 4.23 9.93 -0.15
CA CYS A 54 4.99 9.72 1.07
C CYS A 54 6.36 10.40 0.99
N MET A 55 7.05 10.30 -0.14
CA MET A 55 8.35 10.92 -0.31
C MET A 55 8.25 12.44 -0.33
N ASP A 56 7.21 13.00 -0.96
CA ASP A 56 6.97 14.44 -0.96
C ASP A 56 6.67 14.98 0.45
N HIS A 57 6.24 14.12 1.36
CA HIS A 57 5.90 14.48 2.73
C HIS A 57 6.96 14.04 3.76
N GLY A 58 8.16 13.73 3.29
CA GLY A 58 9.29 13.51 4.19
C GLY A 58 9.88 12.11 4.23
N ALA A 59 9.25 11.13 3.59
CA ALA A 59 9.84 9.81 3.51
C ALA A 59 11.12 9.88 2.68
N ASP A 60 12.15 9.17 3.12
CA ASP A 60 13.44 9.17 2.44
C ASP A 60 13.77 7.83 1.79
N LEU A 61 13.14 6.75 2.22
CA LEU A 61 13.32 5.43 1.64
C LEU A 61 12.00 4.68 1.59
N VAL A 62 11.85 3.86 0.57
CA VAL A 62 10.71 2.95 0.46
C VAL A 62 11.12 1.61 1.08
N GLY A 63 10.37 1.13 2.06
CA GLY A 63 10.51 -0.23 2.54
C GLY A 63 9.90 -1.18 1.52
N HIS A 64 8.58 -1.17 1.44
CA HIS A 64 7.85 -1.79 0.34
C HIS A 64 6.40 -1.26 0.35
N VAL A 65 5.83 -1.18 -0.84
CA VAL A 65 4.42 -0.86 -1.02
C VAL A 65 3.85 -2.01 -1.84
N LYS A 66 2.86 -2.70 -1.29
CA LYS A 66 2.28 -3.91 -1.90
C LYS A 66 0.78 -3.85 -1.93
N ALA A 67 0.21 -4.37 -3.01
CA ALA A 67 -1.24 -4.54 -3.15
C ALA A 67 -1.52 -5.94 -3.67
N PHE A 68 -2.56 -6.57 -3.12
CA PHE A 68 -3.04 -7.85 -3.57
C PHE A 68 -4.53 -7.71 -3.88
N LEU A 69 -4.88 -7.99 -5.14
CA LEU A 69 -6.26 -7.91 -5.61
C LEU A 69 -6.76 -9.32 -5.91
N LYS A 70 -7.94 -9.65 -5.38
CA LYS A 70 -8.56 -10.97 -5.59
C LYS A 70 -9.97 -10.80 -6.10
N ALA A 71 -10.24 -11.31 -7.29
CA ALA A 71 -11.58 -11.42 -7.87
C ALA A 71 -11.99 -12.90 -7.91
N SER A 72 -13.23 -13.17 -8.32
CA SER A 72 -13.72 -14.56 -8.40
C SER A 72 -12.97 -15.39 -9.44
N ASN A 73 -12.41 -14.75 -10.47
CA ASN A 73 -11.79 -15.42 -11.61
C ASN A 73 -10.28 -15.18 -11.72
N GLY A 74 -9.63 -14.69 -10.68
CA GLY A 74 -8.19 -14.50 -10.69
C GLY A 74 -7.70 -13.57 -9.60
N ALA A 75 -6.39 -13.43 -9.52
CA ALA A 75 -5.74 -12.58 -8.54
C ALA A 75 -4.57 -11.84 -9.18
N MET A 76 -4.21 -10.70 -8.58
CA MET A 76 -3.12 -9.85 -9.07
C MET A 76 -2.33 -9.32 -7.88
N SER A 77 -1.01 -9.39 -7.97
CA SER A 77 -0.10 -8.82 -6.97
C SER A 77 0.70 -7.69 -7.59
N ALA A 78 0.83 -6.61 -6.87
CA ALA A 78 1.67 -5.48 -7.26
C ALA A 78 2.60 -5.15 -6.11
N SER A 79 3.85 -4.81 -6.43
CA SER A 79 4.83 -4.41 -5.42
C SER A 79 5.73 -3.33 -5.97
N LEU A 80 6.13 -2.41 -5.08
CA LEU A 80 7.04 -1.33 -5.43
C LEU A 80 8.07 -1.19 -4.31
N ILE A 81 9.34 -1.29 -4.67
CA ILE A 81 10.46 -1.14 -3.73
C ILE A 81 11.36 0.05 -4.09
N ASP A 82 11.22 0.57 -5.31
CA ASP A 82 12.02 1.69 -5.82
C ASP A 82 11.17 2.45 -6.85
N LEU A 83 10.93 3.71 -6.57
CA LEU A 83 10.10 4.54 -7.44
C LEU A 83 10.65 4.63 -8.86
N GLY A 84 11.98 4.66 -9.00
CA GLY A 84 12.63 4.71 -10.31
C GLY A 84 12.47 3.45 -11.15
N LYS A 85 12.31 2.29 -10.48
CA LYS A 85 12.08 1.01 -11.16
C LYS A 85 10.61 0.77 -11.47
N GLY A 86 9.72 1.49 -10.79
CA GLY A 86 8.29 1.32 -10.92
C GLY A 86 7.76 0.04 -10.29
N PRO A 87 6.44 -0.17 -10.38
CA PRO A 87 5.80 -1.34 -9.78
C PRO A 87 6.05 -2.61 -10.59
N ASN A 88 6.16 -3.73 -9.87
CA ASN A 88 6.22 -5.06 -10.45
C ASN A 88 4.86 -5.72 -10.26
N ILE A 89 4.26 -6.22 -11.34
CA ILE A 89 2.91 -6.76 -11.31
C ILE A 89 2.90 -8.18 -11.86
N THR A 90 2.26 -9.10 -11.11
CA THR A 90 2.05 -10.48 -11.54
C THR A 90 0.58 -10.83 -11.35
N HIS A 91 0.04 -11.72 -12.18
CA HIS A 91 -1.36 -12.13 -12.08
C HIS A 91 -1.58 -13.50 -12.71
N ASP A 92 -2.74 -14.09 -12.40
CA ASP A 92 -3.17 -15.35 -13.02
C ASP A 92 -4.52 -15.22 -13.75
N PHE A 93 -4.94 -14.01 -14.08
CA PHE A 93 -6.16 -13.78 -14.86
C PHE A 93 -6.00 -14.32 -16.29
N GLY A 94 -7.08 -14.92 -16.81
CA GLY A 94 -7.13 -15.32 -18.21
C GLY A 94 -7.04 -14.12 -19.14
N HIS A 95 -6.71 -14.39 -20.41
CA HIS A 95 -6.46 -13.34 -21.40
C HIS A 95 -7.64 -12.37 -21.57
N GLU A 96 -8.87 -12.90 -21.54
CA GLU A 96 -10.08 -12.10 -21.74
C GLU A 96 -10.89 -11.92 -20.44
N ALA A 97 -10.26 -12.16 -19.28
CA ALA A 97 -10.94 -12.04 -17.99
C ALA A 97 -11.36 -10.60 -17.73
N THR A 98 -12.60 -10.45 -17.26
CA THR A 98 -13.13 -9.18 -16.78
C THR A 98 -13.80 -9.43 -15.44
N PHE A 99 -13.86 -8.39 -14.59
CA PHE A 99 -14.52 -8.49 -13.30
C PHE A 99 -15.10 -7.14 -12.92
N GLN A 100 -16.06 -7.13 -12.01
CA GLN A 100 -16.65 -5.92 -11.44
C GLN A 100 -16.29 -5.75 -9.97
N ASP A 101 -16.21 -6.86 -9.24
CA ASP A 101 -15.98 -6.83 -7.81
C ASP A 101 -14.68 -7.56 -7.45
N ALA A 102 -13.93 -6.98 -6.53
CA ALA A 102 -12.68 -7.56 -6.07
C ALA A 102 -12.38 -7.10 -4.64
N GLU A 103 -11.58 -7.90 -3.95
CA GLU A 103 -11.02 -7.52 -2.66
C GLU A 103 -9.62 -6.99 -2.90
N LEU A 104 -9.25 -5.93 -2.20
CA LEU A 104 -7.91 -5.38 -2.27
C LEU A 104 -7.31 -5.27 -0.88
N THR A 105 -6.12 -5.82 -0.72
CA THR A 105 -5.31 -5.65 0.48
C THR A 105 -4.12 -4.78 0.11
N LEU A 106 -3.86 -3.76 0.92
CA LEU A 106 -2.77 -2.81 0.70
C LEU A 106 -1.88 -2.74 1.92
N HIS A 107 -0.57 -2.81 1.69
CA HIS A 107 0.44 -2.65 2.74
C HIS A 107 1.46 -1.61 2.29
N VAL A 108 1.71 -0.62 3.15
CA VAL A 108 2.65 0.46 2.89
C VAL A 108 3.65 0.51 4.03
N ILE A 109 4.94 0.41 3.70
CA ILE A 109 6.02 0.58 4.67
C ILE A 109 7.05 1.52 4.03
N VAL A 110 7.28 2.65 4.67
CA VAL A 110 8.26 3.65 4.24
C VAL A 110 9.09 4.08 5.43
N HIS A 111 10.23 4.72 5.17
CA HIS A 111 11.13 5.22 6.19
C HIS A 111 11.11 6.74 6.17
N GLY A 112 11.12 7.37 7.34
CA GLY A 112 11.26 8.83 7.46
C GLY A 112 10.01 9.58 7.86
N ILE A 113 8.83 8.95 7.80
CA ILE A 113 7.58 9.53 8.28
C ILE A 113 6.84 8.51 9.14
N TRP A 114 5.91 8.98 9.95
CA TRP A 114 5.21 8.14 10.93
C TRP A 114 3.87 7.63 10.38
N ASP A 115 3.32 6.63 11.07
CA ASP A 115 2.10 5.94 10.66
C ASP A 115 0.94 6.86 10.30
N PRO A 116 0.60 7.90 11.10
CA PRO A 116 -0.52 8.77 10.74
C PRO A 116 -0.35 9.45 9.39
N GLU A 117 0.88 9.88 9.06
CA GLU A 117 1.17 10.53 7.78
C GLU A 117 1.11 9.52 6.63
N VAL A 118 1.65 8.31 6.84
CA VAL A 118 1.58 7.25 5.82
C VAL A 118 0.13 6.92 5.52
N ARG A 119 -0.70 6.81 6.56
CA ARG A 119 -2.13 6.55 6.42
C ARG A 119 -2.82 7.65 5.62
N GLU A 120 -2.59 8.91 6.00
CA GLU A 120 -3.20 10.06 5.31
C GLU A 120 -2.84 10.09 3.84
N GLN A 121 -1.55 9.95 3.51
CA GLN A 121 -1.09 9.97 2.13
C GLN A 121 -1.61 8.78 1.34
N SER A 122 -1.70 7.62 1.97
CA SER A 122 -2.24 6.42 1.32
C SER A 122 -3.73 6.58 1.02
N LEU A 123 -4.51 7.08 1.98
CA LEU A 123 -5.95 7.28 1.78
C LEU A 123 -6.24 8.31 0.70
N GLU A 124 -5.48 9.41 0.64
CA GLU A 124 -5.64 10.41 -0.40
C GLU A 124 -5.28 9.85 -1.78
N ALA A 125 -4.23 9.02 -1.85
CA ALA A 125 -3.86 8.35 -3.10
C ALA A 125 -4.95 7.40 -3.57
N ILE A 126 -5.53 6.62 -2.67
CA ILE A 126 -6.64 5.72 -2.99
C ILE A 126 -7.80 6.51 -3.59
N GLU A 127 -8.21 7.58 -2.95
CA GLU A 127 -9.32 8.41 -3.42
C GLU A 127 -9.03 8.97 -4.81
N THR A 128 -7.85 9.53 -5.02
CA THR A 128 -7.46 10.15 -6.29
C THR A 128 -7.39 9.13 -7.42
N VAL A 129 -6.70 8.01 -7.19
CA VAL A 129 -6.48 7.00 -8.24
C VAL A 129 -7.78 6.28 -8.58
N PHE A 130 -8.56 5.89 -7.58
CA PHE A 130 -9.80 5.15 -7.83
C PHE A 130 -10.84 6.04 -8.53
N LYS A 131 -10.92 7.30 -8.16
CA LYS A 131 -11.79 8.26 -8.84
C LYS A 131 -11.39 8.41 -10.31
N LYS A 132 -10.09 8.51 -10.57
CA LYS A 132 -9.55 8.61 -11.94
C LYS A 132 -9.94 7.41 -12.79
N HIS A 133 -9.89 6.23 -12.22
CA HIS A 133 -10.22 4.98 -12.91
C HIS A 133 -11.70 4.61 -12.84
N GLY A 134 -12.54 5.46 -12.25
CA GLY A 134 -13.98 5.21 -12.18
C GLY A 134 -14.35 4.04 -11.26
N LEU A 135 -13.56 3.80 -10.22
CA LEU A 135 -13.78 2.70 -9.28
C LEU A 135 -14.43 3.19 -8.00
N ASN A 136 -15.39 2.42 -7.50
CA ASN A 136 -15.96 2.61 -6.18
C ASN A 136 -15.23 1.70 -5.19
N TYR A 137 -15.10 2.11 -3.95
CA TYR A 137 -14.45 1.30 -2.94
C TYR A 137 -15.08 1.50 -1.57
N GLU A 138 -14.93 0.48 -0.72
CA GLU A 138 -15.36 0.51 0.66
C GLU A 138 -14.23 -0.06 1.51
N ILE A 139 -13.76 0.69 2.49
CA ILE A 139 -12.73 0.21 3.42
C ILE A 139 -13.42 -0.70 4.43
N ILE A 140 -13.04 -1.98 4.42
CA ILE A 140 -13.61 -2.99 5.30
C ILE A 140 -12.85 -2.99 6.63
N LYS A 141 -11.51 -2.87 6.57
CA LYS A 141 -10.68 -2.87 7.75
C LYS A 141 -9.47 -1.97 7.55
N ASP A 142 -9.27 -1.08 8.51
CA ASP A 142 -8.11 -0.21 8.58
C ASP A 142 -7.27 -0.70 9.76
N TYR A 143 -6.15 -1.34 9.47
CA TYR A 143 -5.31 -1.95 10.50
C TYR A 143 -4.70 -0.92 11.45
N TYR A 144 -4.47 0.30 10.97
CA TYR A 144 -4.01 1.41 11.82
C TYR A 144 -5.03 1.69 12.93
N GLU A 145 -6.30 1.85 12.57
CA GLU A 145 -7.37 2.10 13.55
C GLU A 145 -7.55 0.92 14.49
N THR A 146 -7.42 -0.32 13.98
CA THR A 146 -7.52 -1.52 14.79
C THR A 146 -6.40 -1.60 15.82
N GLU A 147 -5.16 -1.36 15.40
CA GLU A 147 -3.99 -1.38 16.29
C GLU A 147 -4.10 -0.28 17.35
N LYS A 148 -4.51 0.92 16.96
CA LYS A 148 -4.72 2.04 17.87
C LYS A 148 -5.79 1.70 18.90
N GLY A 149 -6.91 1.11 18.46
CA GLY A 149 -7.98 0.67 19.35
C GLY A 149 -7.51 -0.40 20.33
N MET A 150 -6.73 -1.37 19.87
CA MET A 150 -6.17 -2.43 20.69
C MET A 150 -5.16 -1.86 21.71
N ALA A 151 -4.34 -0.90 21.29
CA ALA A 151 -3.40 -0.24 22.20
C ALA A 151 -4.13 0.48 23.34
N HIS A 152 -5.27 1.12 23.03
CA HIS A 152 -6.10 1.75 24.04
C HIS A 152 -6.70 0.75 25.03
N HIS A 153 -7.15 -0.39 24.53
CA HIS A 153 -7.74 -1.44 25.34
C HIS A 153 -6.69 -2.26 26.10
N GLY A 154 -5.50 -2.37 25.55
CA GLY A 154 -4.38 -3.10 26.15
C GLY A 154 -3.63 -2.33 27.22
N GLY A 155 -3.91 -1.06 27.35
CA GLY A 155 -3.35 -0.23 28.40
C GLY A 155 -4.13 -0.35 29.68
#